data_badde6dcf8dd00c2392174b20911ebd9
#
_entry.id   badde6dcf8dd00c2392174b20911ebd9
#
_cell.length_a   1.000
_cell.length_b   1.000
_cell.length_c   1.000
_cell.angle_alpha   90.00
_cell.angle_beta   90.00
_cell.angle_gamma   90.00
#
_symmetry.space_group_name_H-M   'P 1'
#
loop_
_entity.id
_entity.type
_entity.pdbx_description
1 polymer ?
#
loop_
_entity_poly.entity_id
_entity_poly.type
_entity_poly.pdbx_seq_one_letter_code
_entity_poly.pdbx_strand_id
1 'polypeptide(L)'
;MIAVVQRVDEASVSVETPAYEARIGRGLCVLLAVERGDGEAQAEWIAGKIARLRIFPDEQDKMNRSVRDIAGAVLLVSQFTLAGNCAKGNRPSFAGAAEPRIGEALYESVAQRLRTKHELCVETGVFGAKMKLSVVNNGPVTLIVQQRHKG
;
A
#
# COMPACT_ATOMS: atom_id res chain seq x y z
N MET A 1 -5.80 -9.70 2.77
CA MET A 1 -4.87 -8.55 2.57
C MET A 1 -5.67 -7.36 2.08
N ILE A 2 -5.40 -6.20 2.63
CA ILE A 2 -6.13 -4.96 2.32
C ILE A 2 -5.11 -3.89 1.94
N ALA A 3 -5.37 -3.18 0.83
CA ALA A 3 -4.61 -1.99 0.48
C ALA A 3 -5.54 -0.80 0.29
N VAL A 4 -5.14 0.34 0.83
CA VAL A 4 -5.71 1.64 0.49
C VAL A 4 -4.76 2.30 -0.48
N VAL A 5 -5.21 2.52 -1.70
CA VAL A 5 -4.42 3.06 -2.80
C VAL A 5 -4.85 4.49 -3.07
N GLN A 6 -3.93 5.42 -2.98
CA GLN A 6 -4.18 6.84 -3.22
C GLN A 6 -3.29 7.35 -4.35
N ARG A 7 -3.91 8.00 -5.33
CA ARG A 7 -3.19 8.70 -6.39
C ARG A 7 -2.64 10.01 -5.84
N VAL A 8 -1.32 10.24 -6.00
CA VAL A 8 -0.64 11.37 -5.39
C VAL A 8 0.25 12.12 -6.38
N ASP A 9 0.47 13.41 -6.11
CA ASP A 9 1.52 14.20 -6.74
C ASP A 9 2.87 14.01 -6.04
N GLU A 10 2.82 13.82 -4.72
CA GLU A 10 3.96 13.46 -3.89
C GLU A 10 3.50 12.80 -2.59
N ALA A 11 4.35 12.00 -2.00
CA ALA A 11 4.16 11.45 -0.67
C ALA A 11 5.51 11.19 -0.01
N SER A 12 5.55 11.28 1.30
CA SER A 12 6.75 10.98 2.08
C SER A 12 6.39 10.35 3.42
N VAL A 13 7.30 9.54 3.92
CA VAL A 13 7.20 8.92 5.24
C VAL A 13 8.49 9.18 6.01
N SER A 14 8.36 9.49 7.29
CA SER A 14 9.52 9.72 8.16
C SER A 14 9.38 8.99 9.50
N VAL A 15 10.52 8.59 10.04
CA VAL A 15 10.68 8.01 11.38
C VAL A 15 11.71 8.85 12.11
N GLU A 16 11.45 9.21 13.37
CA GLU A 16 12.36 10.04 14.16
C GLU A 16 13.53 9.24 14.73
N THR A 17 13.28 8.02 15.23
CA THR A 17 14.29 7.22 15.93
C THR A 17 14.21 5.75 15.54
N PRO A 18 15.24 5.19 14.88
CA PRO A 18 16.34 5.92 14.21
C PRO A 18 15.82 6.74 13.02
N ALA A 19 16.46 7.84 12.74
CA ALA A 19 16.04 8.76 11.68
C ALA A 19 16.01 8.07 10.31
N TYR A 20 14.85 8.17 9.65
CA TYR A 20 14.63 7.59 8.32
C TYR A 20 13.63 8.47 7.57
N GLU A 21 13.83 8.63 6.28
CA GLU A 21 12.90 9.29 5.40
C GLU A 21 12.89 8.63 4.01
N ALA A 22 11.70 8.47 3.45
CA ALA A 22 11.52 8.06 2.06
C ALA A 22 10.47 8.96 1.40
N ARG A 23 10.65 9.24 0.12
CA ARG A 23 9.81 10.16 -0.64
C ARG A 23 9.61 9.66 -2.06
N ILE A 24 8.41 9.91 -2.59
CA ILE A 24 8.11 9.74 -4.01
C ILE A 24 7.51 11.03 -4.58
N GLY A 25 7.66 11.22 -5.89
CA GLY A 25 6.90 12.20 -6.66
C GLY A 25 5.54 11.62 -7.08
N ARG A 26 5.15 11.88 -8.31
CA ARG A 26 3.88 11.40 -8.87
C ARG A 26 3.79 9.88 -8.84
N GLY A 27 2.69 9.36 -8.36
CA GLY A 27 2.47 7.92 -8.29
C GLY A 27 1.35 7.54 -7.34
N LEU A 28 1.60 6.48 -6.56
CA LEU A 28 0.65 5.91 -5.61
C LEU A 28 1.25 5.87 -4.20
N CYS A 29 0.48 6.35 -3.24
CA CYS A 29 0.70 6.04 -1.83
C CYS A 29 -0.21 4.89 -1.45
N VAL A 30 0.38 3.79 -0.98
CA VAL A 30 -0.34 2.55 -0.66
C VAL A 30 -0.15 2.20 0.80
N LEU A 31 -1.25 2.14 1.54
CA LEU A 31 -1.30 1.62 2.91
C LEU A 31 -1.69 0.14 2.82
N LEU A 32 -0.89 -0.74 3.39
CA LEU A 32 -1.07 -2.20 3.25
C LEU A 32 -1.20 -2.87 4.61
N ALA A 33 -2.27 -3.64 4.77
CA ALA A 33 -2.45 -4.55 5.91
C ALA A 33 -2.45 -6.00 5.45
N VAL A 34 -1.69 -6.81 6.16
CA VAL A 34 -1.74 -8.27 6.03
C VAL A 34 -2.74 -8.79 7.06
N GLU A 35 -3.70 -9.56 6.59
CA GLU A 35 -4.73 -10.16 7.44
C GLU A 35 -4.31 -11.58 7.86
N ARG A 36 -4.89 -12.03 8.97
CA ARG A 36 -4.71 -13.42 9.42
C ARG A 36 -5.13 -14.40 8.33
N GLY A 37 -4.26 -15.36 8.01
CA GLY A 37 -4.49 -16.36 6.96
C GLY A 37 -3.99 -15.97 5.57
N ASP A 38 -3.54 -14.74 5.37
CA ASP A 38 -2.90 -14.35 4.11
C ASP A 38 -1.59 -15.09 3.88
N GLY A 39 -1.28 -15.31 2.62
CA GLY A 39 -0.04 -15.93 2.17
C GLY A 39 0.50 -15.29 0.90
N GLU A 40 1.44 -15.95 0.26
CA GLU A 40 2.09 -15.44 -0.96
C GLU A 40 1.11 -15.24 -2.13
N ALA A 41 0.04 -16.03 -2.20
CA ALA A 41 -0.99 -15.85 -3.22
C ALA A 41 -1.67 -14.48 -3.12
N GLN A 42 -1.96 -14.03 -1.90
CA GLN A 42 -2.55 -12.70 -1.67
C GLN A 42 -1.53 -11.60 -1.96
N ALA A 43 -0.27 -11.80 -1.59
CA ALA A 43 0.81 -10.85 -1.88
C ALA A 43 1.00 -10.68 -3.40
N GLU A 44 1.01 -11.76 -4.16
CA GLU A 44 1.11 -11.73 -5.61
C GLU A 44 -0.08 -11.00 -6.25
N TRP A 45 -1.30 -11.36 -5.82
CA TRP A 45 -2.51 -10.76 -6.37
C TRP A 45 -2.54 -9.25 -6.12
N ILE A 46 -2.26 -8.81 -4.88
CA ILE A 46 -2.36 -7.39 -4.53
C ILE A 46 -1.26 -6.55 -5.20
N ALA A 47 -0.04 -7.08 -5.29
CA ALA A 47 1.04 -6.43 -6.03
C ALA A 47 0.66 -6.23 -7.50
N GLY A 48 0.11 -7.27 -8.15
CA GLY A 48 -0.38 -7.18 -9.51
C GLY A 48 -1.52 -6.18 -9.68
N LYS A 49 -2.43 -6.13 -8.71
CA LYS A 49 -3.54 -5.16 -8.74
C LYS A 49 -3.03 -3.73 -8.63
N ILE A 50 -2.16 -3.44 -7.65
CA ILE A 50 -1.55 -2.11 -7.48
C ILE A 50 -0.83 -1.66 -8.76
N ALA A 51 -0.04 -2.55 -9.36
CA ALA A 51 0.73 -2.23 -10.57
C ALA A 51 -0.14 -1.94 -11.80
N ARG A 52 -1.32 -2.54 -11.88
CA ARG A 52 -2.18 -2.49 -13.08
C ARG A 52 -3.42 -1.62 -12.95
N LEU A 53 -3.73 -1.07 -11.78
CA LEU A 53 -4.86 -0.14 -11.62
C LEU A 53 -4.72 1.02 -12.61
N ARG A 54 -5.73 1.21 -13.42
CA ARG A 54 -5.77 2.23 -14.48
C ARG A 54 -6.46 3.48 -13.96
N ILE A 55 -5.79 4.21 -13.07
CA ILE A 55 -6.34 5.36 -12.35
C ILE A 55 -5.63 6.68 -12.65
N PHE A 56 -4.72 6.68 -13.62
CA PHE A 56 -4.09 7.90 -14.12
C PHE A 56 -4.72 8.31 -15.45
N PRO A 57 -4.87 9.64 -15.69
CA PRO A 57 -5.55 10.10 -16.88
C PRO A 57 -4.74 9.86 -18.17
N ASP A 58 -5.46 9.53 -19.24
CA ASP A 58 -4.95 9.52 -20.60
C ASP A 58 -5.05 10.91 -21.26
N GLU A 59 -4.79 11.00 -22.57
CA GLU A 59 -4.87 12.27 -23.31
C GLU A 59 -6.28 12.88 -23.37
N GLN A 60 -7.31 12.08 -23.06
CA GLN A 60 -8.71 12.50 -23.02
C GLN A 60 -9.21 12.72 -21.59
N ASP A 61 -8.30 12.77 -20.61
CA ASP A 61 -8.59 12.91 -19.18
C ASP A 61 -9.45 11.79 -18.61
N LYS A 62 -9.31 10.59 -19.17
CA LYS A 62 -9.98 9.38 -18.65
C LYS A 62 -8.99 8.50 -17.90
N MET A 63 -9.42 7.88 -16.81
CA MET A 63 -8.61 6.98 -15.99
C MET A 63 -8.33 5.68 -16.75
N ASN A 64 -7.26 5.65 -17.51
CA ASN A 64 -6.85 4.56 -18.40
C ASN A 64 -5.40 4.11 -18.25
N ARG A 65 -4.57 4.87 -17.56
CA ARG A 65 -3.15 4.56 -17.42
C ARG A 65 -2.83 4.05 -16.02
N SER A 66 -1.93 3.09 -15.96
CA SER A 66 -1.38 2.57 -14.71
C SER A 66 -0.23 3.45 -14.19
N VAL A 67 0.21 3.20 -12.95
CA VAL A 67 1.40 3.85 -12.39
C VAL A 67 2.65 3.58 -13.24
N ARG A 68 2.75 2.39 -13.82
CA ARG A 68 3.84 2.03 -14.73
C ARG A 68 3.78 2.84 -16.04
N ASP A 69 2.59 2.98 -16.62
CA ASP A 69 2.41 3.73 -17.88
C ASP A 69 2.85 5.18 -17.78
N ILE A 70 2.71 5.78 -16.60
CA ILE A 70 3.14 7.18 -16.36
C ILE A 70 4.55 7.29 -15.81
N ALA A 71 5.30 6.20 -15.72
CA ALA A 71 6.61 6.13 -15.08
C ALA A 71 6.60 6.70 -13.63
N GLY A 72 5.50 6.46 -12.91
CA GLY A 72 5.34 6.89 -11.54
C GLY A 72 5.97 5.92 -10.54
N ALA A 73 5.98 6.32 -9.28
CA ALA A 73 6.52 5.53 -8.17
C ALA A 73 5.42 5.09 -7.21
N VAL A 74 5.77 4.15 -6.35
CA VAL A 74 4.89 3.67 -5.26
C VAL A 74 5.59 3.91 -3.93
N LEU A 75 4.91 4.54 -2.99
CA LEU A 75 5.28 4.55 -1.58
C LEU A 75 4.41 3.53 -0.87
N LEU A 76 5.00 2.44 -0.43
CA LEU A 76 4.32 1.34 0.26
C LEU A 76 4.56 1.43 1.76
N VAL A 77 3.51 1.62 2.53
CA VAL A 77 3.56 1.77 4.00
C VAL A 77 2.72 0.70 4.65
N SER A 78 3.28 -0.02 5.62
CA SER A 78 2.52 -0.99 6.40
C SER A 78 1.53 -0.29 7.31
N GLN A 79 0.29 -0.79 7.35
CA GLN A 79 -0.83 -0.22 8.11
C GLN A 79 -1.74 -1.36 8.62
N PHE A 80 -1.31 -2.07 9.66
CA PHE A 80 -2.07 -3.21 10.18
C PHE A 80 -3.46 -2.81 10.68
N THR A 81 -3.63 -1.55 11.09
CA THR A 81 -4.90 -1.04 11.62
C THR A 81 -6.04 -1.04 10.59
N LEU A 82 -5.74 -1.19 9.29
CA LEU A 82 -6.78 -1.42 8.27
C LEU A 82 -7.54 -2.74 8.50
N ALA A 83 -6.95 -3.71 9.19
CA ALA A 83 -7.62 -4.94 9.60
C ALA A 83 -8.46 -4.77 10.88
N GLY A 84 -8.54 -3.55 11.40
CA GLY A 84 -9.32 -3.22 12.59
C GLY A 84 -10.81 -3.40 12.37
N ASN A 85 -11.49 -3.94 13.39
CA ASN A 85 -12.93 -4.08 13.44
C ASN A 85 -13.51 -3.08 14.44
N CYS A 86 -14.34 -2.18 13.95
CA CYS A 86 -15.00 -1.13 14.73
C CYS A 86 -16.51 -1.34 14.84
N ALA A 87 -17.01 -2.57 14.57
CA ALA A 87 -18.44 -2.86 14.54
C ALA A 87 -19.10 -2.82 15.92
N LYS A 88 -18.34 -3.07 17.00
CA LYS A 88 -18.84 -3.03 18.37
C LYS A 88 -18.06 -2.05 19.21
N GLY A 89 -18.78 -1.08 19.78
CA GLY A 89 -18.20 -0.06 20.64
C GLY A 89 -17.23 0.87 19.91
N ASN A 90 -16.45 1.62 20.68
CA ASN A 90 -15.55 2.66 20.17
C ASN A 90 -14.07 2.29 20.23
N ARG A 91 -13.76 1.13 20.79
CA ARG A 91 -12.40 0.58 20.81
C ARG A 91 -12.24 -0.43 19.67
N PRO A 92 -11.39 -0.15 18.68
CA PRO A 92 -11.19 -1.09 17.58
C PRO A 92 -10.52 -2.38 18.05
N SER A 93 -10.90 -3.49 17.44
CA SER A 93 -10.24 -4.79 17.60
C SER A 93 -9.35 -5.07 16.41
N PHE A 94 -8.12 -5.49 16.67
CA PHE A 94 -7.14 -5.84 15.63
C PHE A 94 -6.90 -7.34 15.51
N ALA A 95 -7.85 -8.15 16.01
CA ALA A 95 -7.75 -9.62 15.97
C ALA A 95 -7.64 -10.19 14.54
N GLY A 96 -8.08 -9.45 13.52
CA GLY A 96 -7.98 -9.85 12.12
C GLY A 96 -6.62 -9.59 11.47
N ALA A 97 -5.72 -8.87 12.13
CA ALA A 97 -4.38 -8.63 11.62
C ALA A 97 -3.51 -9.88 11.75
N ALA A 98 -2.60 -10.09 10.80
CA ALA A 98 -1.59 -11.14 10.90
C ALA A 98 -0.62 -10.87 12.07
N GLU A 99 0.03 -11.92 12.55
CA GLU A 99 1.14 -11.75 13.49
C GLU A 99 2.23 -10.88 12.87
N PRO A 100 2.93 -10.03 13.65
CA PRO A 100 3.92 -9.08 13.13
C PRO A 100 4.97 -9.71 12.23
N ARG A 101 5.49 -10.88 12.59
CA ARG A 101 6.51 -11.58 11.81
C ARG A 101 6.00 -11.99 10.41
N ILE A 102 4.78 -12.52 10.35
CA ILE A 102 4.14 -12.92 9.10
C ILE A 102 3.77 -11.66 8.29
N GLY A 103 3.23 -10.66 8.97
CA GLY A 103 2.87 -9.38 8.36
C GLY A 103 4.06 -8.71 7.68
N GLU A 104 5.19 -8.65 8.36
CA GLU A 104 6.43 -8.07 7.81
C GLU A 104 6.93 -8.83 6.58
N ALA A 105 6.98 -10.17 6.66
CA ALA A 105 7.45 -11.00 5.55
C ALA A 105 6.59 -10.83 4.30
N LEU A 106 5.28 -10.81 4.44
CA LEU A 106 4.37 -10.64 3.31
C LEU A 106 4.34 -9.20 2.78
N TYR A 107 4.49 -8.21 3.66
CA TYR A 107 4.66 -6.82 3.26
C TYR A 107 5.92 -6.64 2.40
N GLU A 108 7.04 -7.20 2.83
CA GLU A 108 8.30 -7.20 2.06
C GLU A 108 8.15 -7.93 0.74
N SER A 109 7.41 -9.05 0.72
CA SER A 109 7.11 -9.79 -0.50
C SER A 109 6.35 -8.94 -1.51
N VAL A 110 5.36 -8.16 -1.06
CA VAL A 110 4.64 -7.22 -1.94
C VAL A 110 5.58 -6.16 -2.51
N ALA A 111 6.41 -5.54 -1.67
CA ALA A 111 7.39 -4.55 -2.12
C ALA A 111 8.35 -5.13 -3.16
N GLN A 112 8.87 -6.31 -2.92
CA GLN A 112 9.79 -7.00 -3.81
C GLN A 112 9.15 -7.34 -5.15
N ARG A 113 7.90 -7.82 -5.14
CA ARG A 113 7.15 -8.13 -6.37
C ARG A 113 6.89 -6.88 -7.21
N LEU A 114 6.54 -5.77 -6.57
CA LEU A 114 6.37 -4.48 -7.25
C LEU A 114 7.66 -4.03 -7.95
N ARG A 115 8.80 -4.19 -7.28
CA ARG A 115 10.11 -3.81 -7.83
C ARG A 115 10.57 -4.72 -8.95
N THR A 116 10.52 -6.04 -8.77
CA THR A 116 11.13 -7.00 -9.69
C THR A 116 10.17 -7.48 -10.77
N LYS A 117 8.98 -7.95 -10.40
CA LYS A 117 8.01 -8.47 -11.36
C LYS A 117 7.32 -7.36 -12.16
N HIS A 118 7.04 -6.24 -11.51
CA HIS A 118 6.30 -5.12 -12.11
C HIS A 118 7.20 -3.95 -12.51
N GLU A 119 8.49 -4.02 -12.22
CA GLU A 119 9.52 -3.04 -12.63
C GLU A 119 9.18 -1.60 -12.21
N LEU A 120 8.63 -1.46 -11.00
CA LEU A 120 8.28 -0.17 -10.43
C LEU A 120 9.36 0.35 -9.51
N CYS A 121 9.49 1.68 -9.44
CA CYS A 121 10.22 2.35 -8.38
C CYS A 121 9.36 2.32 -7.11
N VAL A 122 9.85 1.66 -6.06
CA VAL A 122 9.12 1.50 -4.80
C VAL A 122 9.97 1.98 -3.64
N GLU A 123 9.45 2.96 -2.93
CA GLU A 123 9.94 3.38 -1.62
C GLU A 123 9.05 2.79 -0.53
N THR A 124 9.62 2.54 0.63
CA THR A 124 8.89 1.94 1.76
C THR A 124 9.07 2.74 3.03
N GLY A 125 8.11 2.61 3.95
CA GLY A 125 8.29 2.97 5.34
C GLY A 125 9.12 1.91 6.09
N VAL A 126 9.09 1.99 7.41
CA VAL A 126 9.75 1.04 8.31
C VAL A 126 8.67 0.24 9.03
N PHE A 127 8.65 -1.08 8.82
CA PHE A 127 7.63 -1.95 9.42
C PHE A 127 7.70 -1.88 10.96
N GLY A 128 6.54 -1.69 11.59
CA GLY A 128 6.40 -1.62 13.04
C GLY A 128 6.86 -0.32 13.68
N ALA A 129 7.45 0.61 12.93
CA ALA A 129 7.90 1.90 13.46
C ALA A 129 6.75 2.90 13.58
N LYS A 130 6.95 3.89 14.43
CA LYS A 130 6.08 5.07 14.50
C LYS A 130 6.45 6.02 13.36
N MET A 131 5.54 6.18 12.41
CA MET A 131 5.77 6.93 11.18
C MET A 131 4.88 8.16 11.08
N LYS A 132 5.43 9.22 10.46
CA LYS A 132 4.66 10.36 9.96
C LYS A 132 4.56 10.23 8.45
N LEU A 133 3.35 10.26 7.94
CA LEU A 133 3.05 10.13 6.51
C LEU A 133 2.47 11.43 6.00
N SER A 134 3.12 12.00 4.98
CA SER A 134 2.67 13.21 4.30
C SER A 134 2.24 12.84 2.88
N VAL A 135 1.04 13.25 2.49
CA VAL A 135 0.44 12.87 1.20
C VAL A 135 -0.18 14.10 0.54
N VAL A 136 0.19 14.36 -0.69
CA VAL A 136 -0.49 15.34 -1.54
C VAL A 136 -1.33 14.56 -2.57
N ASN A 137 -2.61 14.40 -2.26
CA ASN A 137 -3.55 13.70 -3.12
C ASN A 137 -3.87 14.50 -4.38
N ASN A 138 -4.05 13.77 -5.47
CA ASN A 138 -4.46 14.33 -6.74
C ASN A 138 -5.81 13.72 -7.17
N GLY A 139 -6.81 14.59 -7.24
CA GLY A 139 -8.18 14.22 -7.61
C GLY A 139 -9.23 14.58 -6.57
N PRO A 140 -9.24 14.10 -5.32
CA PRO A 140 -8.55 12.92 -4.84
C PRO A 140 -9.07 11.62 -5.46
N VAL A 141 -8.24 10.61 -5.54
CA VAL A 141 -8.61 9.25 -5.93
C VAL A 141 -8.06 8.28 -4.90
N THR A 142 -8.96 7.65 -4.16
CA THR A 142 -8.65 6.74 -3.07
C THR A 142 -9.50 5.48 -3.23
N LEU A 143 -8.85 4.32 -3.33
CA LEU A 143 -9.51 3.05 -3.58
C LEU A 143 -9.10 2.03 -2.50
N ILE A 144 -10.04 1.16 -2.17
CA ILE A 144 -9.78 0.00 -1.32
C ILE A 144 -9.66 -1.23 -2.21
N VAL A 145 -8.54 -1.92 -2.12
CA VAL A 145 -8.28 -3.17 -2.83
C VAL A 145 -8.12 -4.26 -1.79
N GLN A 146 -8.93 -5.29 -1.86
CA GLN A 146 -8.93 -6.35 -0.86
C GLN A 146 -9.07 -7.71 -1.52
N GLN A 147 -8.24 -8.66 -1.07
CA GLN A 147 -8.43 -10.08 -1.31
C GLN A 147 -8.24 -10.85 -0.01
N ARG A 148 -9.22 -11.65 0.33
CA ARG A 148 -9.14 -12.59 1.44
C ARG A 148 -8.82 -13.98 0.93
N HIS A 149 -8.08 -14.75 1.73
CA HIS A 149 -7.93 -16.18 1.46
C HIS A 149 -9.29 -16.86 1.56
N LYS A 150 -9.52 -17.84 0.71
CA LYS A 150 -10.70 -18.70 0.86
C LYS A 150 -10.34 -19.74 1.91
N GLY A 151 -10.93 -19.58 3.08
CA GLY A 151 -10.76 -20.53 4.16
C GLY A 151 -11.38 -21.89 3.84
#